data_f3e8203c2652f720a48ce94e4698e6e2
#
_entry.id   f3e8203c2652f720a48ce94e4698e6e2
#
_cell.length_a   1.000
_cell.length_b   1.000
_cell.length_c   1.000
_cell.angle_alpha   90.00
_cell.angle_beta   90.00
_cell.angle_gamma   90.00
#
_symmetry.space_group_name_H-M   'P 1'
#
loop_
_entity.id
_entity.type
_entity.pdbx_description
1 polymer ?
#
loop_
_entity_poly.entity_id
_entity_poly.type
_entity_poly.pdbx_seq_one_letter_code
_entity_poly.pdbx_strand_id
1 'polypeptide(L)'
;MHETTTPPNELREQSAQRRAAEKPVYVHAATLSCALGRDGAAVMKALSEGFSLVDNGAKRTTPAHEGAALVEAAFQAGKIAPADRTAGLAELVELAAPLAHRALAAGIKPEDIALVAGTTTAGLAETISQAAAAPDHAPHPQAWLPMSLGRSAGAAAAVLGLTGPAYVLSTACTAGAKAVAEGARLLRSERVRAAIAGGFDLVNPLTDAGFLALGARTPKGSLPFCTAREGLALGPGGALLLLSTEPVLGESVARLKLVGWGETSDAHHISAPDPTGAGALLAMRTALRSADLAPDDIDFVVLHGTGTDQNDRMEASAVHALFGDKAPAASLKRAVGHQLAGAGAFAGAVACLLISDTLRTGETTLPLNTPAELPLDLTLAPLALVRSPERRHCRRVLVNAFAFGGSNISLVFEAVDDVKEAKHR
;
A
#
# COMPACT_ATOMS: atom_id res chain seq x y z
N MET A 1 -9.07 -23.30 39.59
CA MET A 1 -7.95 -22.54 39.02
C MET A 1 -8.41 -21.10 38.93
N HIS A 2 -7.86 -20.20 39.79
CA HIS A 2 -8.18 -18.79 39.73
C HIS A 2 -7.39 -18.16 38.59
N GLU A 3 -8.07 -17.80 37.48
CA GLU A 3 -7.49 -16.90 36.50
C GLU A 3 -7.30 -15.53 37.18
N THR A 4 -6.07 -15.17 37.47
CA THR A 4 -5.69 -13.81 37.91
C THR A 4 -5.80 -12.90 36.68
N THR A 5 -6.94 -12.25 36.50
CA THR A 5 -7.12 -11.20 35.50
C THR A 5 -6.29 -9.99 35.90
N THR A 6 -5.22 -9.75 35.15
CA THR A 6 -4.38 -8.55 35.31
C THR A 6 -5.26 -7.29 35.16
N PRO A 7 -5.18 -6.31 36.11
CA PRO A 7 -5.99 -5.10 36.05
C PRO A 7 -5.78 -4.33 34.73
N PRO A 8 -6.79 -3.68 34.13
CA PRO A 8 -6.68 -2.95 32.87
C PRO A 8 -5.57 -1.88 32.85
N ASN A 9 -5.26 -1.27 34.00
CA ASN A 9 -4.19 -0.27 34.12
C ASN A 9 -2.80 -0.90 34.02
N GLU A 10 -2.56 -2.06 34.65
CA GLU A 10 -1.29 -2.79 34.52
C GLU A 10 -1.04 -3.27 33.09
N LEU A 11 -2.09 -3.70 32.38
CA LEU A 11 -1.98 -4.06 30.96
C LEU A 11 -1.63 -2.85 30.08
N ARG A 12 -2.12 -1.67 30.43
CA ARG A 12 -1.77 -0.41 29.74
C ARG A 12 -0.32 -0.01 30.02
N GLU A 13 0.13 -0.09 31.27
CA GLU A 13 1.51 0.23 31.65
C GLU A 13 2.51 -0.75 31.05
N GLN A 14 2.24 -2.05 31.07
CA GLN A 14 3.08 -3.06 30.42
C GLN A 14 3.12 -2.88 28.89
N SER A 15 2.01 -2.50 28.29
CA SER A 15 1.92 -2.17 26.87
C SER A 15 2.73 -0.91 26.53
N ALA A 16 2.68 0.13 27.36
CA ALA A 16 3.45 1.36 27.21
C ALA A 16 4.96 1.10 27.39
N GLN A 17 5.35 0.29 28.39
CA GLN A 17 6.76 -0.09 28.62
C GLN A 17 7.32 -0.94 27.47
N ARG A 18 6.54 -1.89 26.93
CA ARG A 18 6.96 -2.66 25.74
C ARG A 18 7.17 -1.77 24.52
N ARG A 19 6.32 -0.76 24.31
CA ARG A 19 6.45 0.19 23.20
C ARG A 19 7.62 1.15 23.37
N ALA A 20 7.90 1.61 24.58
CA ALA A 20 9.07 2.42 24.87
C ALA A 20 10.39 1.67 24.57
N ALA A 21 10.35 0.32 24.58
CA ALA A 21 11.47 -0.55 24.20
C ALA A 21 11.51 -0.87 22.70
N GLU A 22 10.42 -0.66 21.94
CA GLU A 22 10.38 -0.94 20.51
C GLU A 22 11.05 0.19 19.71
N LYS A 23 11.99 -0.19 18.83
CA LYS A 23 12.65 0.78 17.96
C LYS A 23 11.63 1.43 17.02
N PRO A 24 11.65 2.77 16.90
CA PRO A 24 10.80 3.48 15.94
C PRO A 24 11.17 3.07 14.51
N VAL A 25 10.18 3.07 13.61
CA VAL A 25 10.40 2.82 12.19
C VAL A 25 10.17 4.10 11.42
N TYR A 26 11.25 4.67 10.89
CA TYR A 26 11.24 5.90 10.11
C TYR A 26 11.00 5.60 8.63
N VAL A 27 10.29 6.52 7.94
CA VAL A 27 10.11 6.51 6.50
C VAL A 27 10.98 7.61 5.89
N HIS A 28 12.00 7.22 5.12
CA HIS A 28 12.97 8.13 4.52
C HIS A 28 12.59 8.61 3.13
N ALA A 29 11.91 7.76 2.38
CA ALA A 29 11.44 8.05 1.03
C ALA A 29 10.30 7.11 0.66
N ALA A 30 9.52 7.53 -0.33
CA ALA A 30 8.53 6.70 -1.01
C ALA A 30 8.63 6.94 -2.51
N THR A 31 8.48 5.88 -3.28
CA THR A 31 8.25 5.92 -4.73
C THR A 31 6.84 5.43 -4.99
N LEU A 32 6.21 5.95 -6.02
CA LEU A 32 4.86 5.55 -6.41
C LEU A 32 4.69 5.51 -7.93
N SER A 33 3.75 4.72 -8.38
CA SER A 33 3.34 4.61 -9.76
C SER A 33 1.82 4.37 -9.83
N CYS A 34 1.16 5.03 -10.76
CA CYS A 34 -0.25 4.82 -11.02
C CYS A 34 -0.63 5.30 -12.43
N ALA A 35 -1.90 5.17 -12.77
CA ALA A 35 -2.43 5.64 -14.06
C ALA A 35 -2.24 7.16 -14.31
N LEU A 36 -1.98 7.95 -13.26
CA LEU A 36 -1.72 9.39 -13.35
C LEU A 36 -0.23 9.71 -13.52
N GLY A 37 0.66 8.73 -13.40
CA GLY A 37 2.11 8.89 -13.52
C GLY A 37 2.86 8.49 -12.26
N ARG A 38 4.09 9.02 -12.12
CA ARG A 38 5.05 8.71 -11.05
C ARG A 38 5.46 9.94 -10.24
N ASP A 39 5.08 11.13 -10.68
CA ASP A 39 5.36 12.38 -9.95
C ASP A 39 4.36 12.56 -8.80
N GLY A 40 4.85 12.55 -7.57
CA GLY A 40 4.02 12.64 -6.38
C GLY A 40 3.21 13.95 -6.29
N ALA A 41 3.75 15.07 -6.72
CA ALA A 41 3.05 16.35 -6.68
C ALA A 41 1.91 16.38 -7.71
N ALA A 42 2.15 15.89 -8.93
CA ALA A 42 1.12 15.78 -9.96
C ALA A 42 0.01 14.82 -9.56
N VAL A 43 0.37 13.67 -8.94
CA VAL A 43 -0.60 12.71 -8.41
C VAL A 43 -1.44 13.34 -7.31
N MET A 44 -0.83 14.01 -6.33
CA MET A 44 -1.54 14.67 -5.24
C MET A 44 -2.50 15.76 -5.74
N LYS A 45 -2.07 16.54 -6.73
CA LYS A 45 -2.93 17.55 -7.39
C LYS A 45 -4.16 16.89 -8.01
N ALA A 46 -3.99 15.85 -8.82
CA ALA A 46 -5.09 15.17 -9.47
C ALA A 46 -6.06 14.49 -8.44
N LEU A 47 -5.54 13.94 -7.35
CA LEU A 47 -6.34 13.37 -6.26
C LEU A 47 -7.21 14.45 -5.57
N SER A 48 -6.66 15.64 -5.34
CA SER A 48 -7.37 16.74 -4.68
C SER A 48 -8.36 17.48 -5.60
N GLU A 49 -8.18 17.39 -6.91
CA GLU A 49 -9.09 17.98 -7.92
C GLU A 49 -10.24 17.01 -8.32
N GLY A 50 -10.31 15.82 -7.73
CA GLY A 50 -11.37 14.85 -7.98
C GLY A 50 -11.27 14.16 -9.34
N PHE A 51 -10.06 13.94 -9.83
CA PHE A 51 -9.81 13.22 -11.06
C PHE A 51 -10.52 11.86 -11.08
N SER A 52 -10.97 11.44 -12.25
CA SER A 52 -11.54 10.11 -12.50
C SER A 52 -10.75 9.40 -13.59
N LEU A 53 -10.33 8.18 -13.28
CA LEU A 53 -9.61 7.33 -14.23
C LEU A 53 -10.37 7.10 -15.54
N VAL A 54 -11.70 6.99 -15.46
CA VAL A 54 -12.57 6.67 -16.60
C VAL A 54 -12.93 7.93 -17.37
N ASP A 55 -13.33 9.00 -16.68
CA ASP A 55 -13.86 10.22 -17.31
C ASP A 55 -12.79 10.97 -18.12
N ASN A 56 -11.52 10.88 -17.71
CA ASN A 56 -10.44 11.63 -18.32
C ASN A 56 -9.60 10.84 -19.32
N GLY A 57 -9.98 9.58 -19.63
CA GLY A 57 -9.26 8.75 -20.61
C GLY A 57 -7.79 8.54 -20.26
N ALA A 58 -7.45 8.52 -18.97
CA ALA A 58 -6.08 8.35 -18.50
C ALA A 58 -5.45 7.09 -19.11
N LYS A 59 -4.26 7.21 -19.64
CA LYS A 59 -3.49 6.08 -20.14
C LYS A 59 -3.26 5.11 -18.98
N ARG A 60 -3.66 3.87 -19.16
CA ARG A 60 -3.65 2.83 -18.12
C ARG A 60 -2.26 2.41 -17.66
N THR A 61 -1.20 2.92 -18.28
CA THR A 61 0.20 2.58 -17.90
C THR A 61 1.13 3.73 -18.24
N THR A 62 1.96 4.11 -17.27
CA THR A 62 3.21 4.81 -17.55
C THR A 62 4.28 3.72 -17.66
N PRO A 63 4.93 3.53 -18.81
CA PRO A 63 5.96 2.50 -18.95
C PRO A 63 7.10 2.69 -17.94
N ALA A 64 7.61 1.59 -17.42
CA ALA A 64 8.78 1.54 -16.54
C ALA A 64 10.07 1.59 -17.40
N HIS A 65 10.40 2.76 -17.94
CA HIS A 65 11.49 2.90 -18.90
C HIS A 65 12.88 2.63 -18.30
N GLU A 66 13.15 3.22 -17.13
CA GLU A 66 14.44 3.04 -16.45
C GLU A 66 14.56 1.61 -15.87
N GLY A 67 13.49 1.12 -15.26
CA GLY A 67 13.42 -0.25 -14.75
C GLY A 67 13.64 -1.28 -15.85
N ALA A 68 13.01 -1.10 -17.03
CA ALA A 68 13.21 -1.98 -18.18
C ALA A 68 14.67 -1.98 -18.68
N ALA A 69 15.31 -0.81 -18.73
CA ALA A 69 16.72 -0.71 -19.11
C ALA A 69 17.64 -1.40 -18.10
N LEU A 70 17.38 -1.26 -16.80
CA LEU A 70 18.13 -1.95 -15.74
C LEU A 70 17.95 -3.47 -15.80
N VAL A 71 16.74 -3.95 -16.05
CA VAL A 71 16.43 -5.37 -16.23
C VAL A 71 17.17 -5.95 -17.44
N GLU A 72 17.16 -5.25 -18.57
CA GLU A 72 17.88 -5.68 -19.77
C GLU A 72 19.40 -5.70 -19.56
N ALA A 73 19.97 -4.68 -18.95
CA ALA A 73 21.40 -4.65 -18.61
C ALA A 73 21.80 -5.80 -17.67
N ALA A 74 20.98 -6.12 -16.66
CA ALA A 74 21.21 -7.23 -15.76
C ALA A 74 21.12 -8.60 -16.47
N PHE A 75 20.20 -8.75 -17.42
CA PHE A 75 20.08 -9.93 -18.26
C PHE A 75 21.33 -10.12 -19.13
N GLN A 76 21.79 -9.08 -19.82
CA GLN A 76 23.02 -9.13 -20.64
C GLN A 76 24.26 -9.44 -19.81
N ALA A 77 24.27 -9.02 -18.55
CA ALA A 77 25.33 -9.33 -17.58
C ALA A 77 25.20 -10.73 -16.94
N GLY A 78 24.20 -11.53 -17.30
CA GLY A 78 23.97 -12.88 -16.75
C GLY A 78 23.50 -12.90 -15.30
N LYS A 79 23.01 -11.79 -14.75
CA LYS A 79 22.54 -11.69 -13.35
C LYS A 79 21.14 -12.26 -13.13
N ILE A 80 20.31 -12.30 -14.17
CA ILE A 80 18.94 -12.81 -14.15
C ILE A 80 18.69 -13.75 -15.33
N ALA A 81 17.68 -14.63 -15.19
CA ALA A 81 17.31 -15.57 -16.25
C ALA A 81 16.37 -14.92 -17.30
N PRO A 82 16.28 -15.49 -18.54
CA PRO A 82 15.35 -14.99 -19.56
C PRO A 82 13.90 -14.89 -19.07
N ALA A 83 13.44 -15.82 -18.24
CA ALA A 83 12.09 -15.86 -17.69
C ALA A 83 11.80 -14.70 -16.69
N ASP A 84 12.83 -14.02 -16.21
CA ASP A 84 12.67 -12.88 -15.28
C ASP A 84 12.45 -11.54 -16.02
N ARG A 85 12.62 -11.49 -17.35
CA ARG A 85 12.43 -10.28 -18.17
C ARG A 85 10.95 -9.96 -18.34
N THR A 86 10.29 -9.52 -17.29
CA THR A 86 8.86 -9.22 -17.26
C THR A 86 8.58 -7.73 -17.03
N ALA A 87 7.42 -7.25 -17.49
CA ALA A 87 6.97 -5.90 -17.19
C ALA A 87 6.78 -5.69 -15.69
N GLY A 88 6.34 -6.72 -14.97
CA GLY A 88 6.23 -6.70 -13.52
C GLY A 88 7.58 -6.52 -12.82
N LEU A 89 8.64 -7.21 -13.28
CA LEU A 89 9.98 -6.98 -12.75
C LEU A 89 10.47 -5.56 -13.08
N ALA A 90 10.26 -5.08 -14.31
CA ALA A 90 10.63 -3.72 -14.68
C ALA A 90 9.95 -2.68 -13.79
N GLU A 91 8.67 -2.85 -13.50
CA GLU A 91 7.91 -1.98 -12.57
C GLU A 91 8.49 -2.01 -11.15
N LEU A 92 8.76 -3.20 -10.62
CA LEU A 92 9.36 -3.35 -9.29
C LEU A 92 10.74 -2.69 -9.21
N VAL A 93 11.60 -2.88 -10.22
CA VAL A 93 12.93 -2.27 -10.29
C VAL A 93 12.84 -0.75 -10.41
N GLU A 94 11.93 -0.23 -11.23
CA GLU A 94 11.66 1.21 -11.38
C GLU A 94 11.32 1.87 -10.05
N LEU A 95 10.45 1.22 -9.26
CA LEU A 95 10.07 1.71 -7.94
C LEU A 95 11.20 1.55 -6.91
N ALA A 96 11.97 0.45 -6.97
CA ALA A 96 12.96 0.12 -5.95
C ALA A 96 14.31 0.83 -6.15
N ALA A 97 14.74 1.10 -7.39
CA ALA A 97 16.08 1.60 -7.70
C ALA A 97 16.41 2.94 -7.00
N PRO A 98 15.55 3.96 -6.99
CA PRO A 98 15.86 5.21 -6.28
C PRO A 98 16.04 5.01 -4.77
N LEU A 99 15.27 4.08 -4.17
CA LEU A 99 15.32 3.76 -2.75
C LEU A 99 16.57 2.98 -2.39
N ALA A 100 16.95 1.99 -3.23
CA ALA A 100 18.17 1.22 -3.09
C ALA A 100 19.42 2.13 -3.22
N HIS A 101 19.46 2.99 -4.25
CA HIS A 101 20.52 3.99 -4.40
C HIS A 101 20.66 4.86 -3.16
N ARG A 102 19.56 5.34 -2.59
CA ARG A 102 19.58 6.18 -1.38
C ARG A 102 20.14 5.44 -0.18
N ALA A 103 19.74 4.18 0.05
CA ALA A 103 20.24 3.37 1.15
C ALA A 103 21.75 3.06 1.00
N LEU A 104 22.18 2.66 -0.20
CA LEU A 104 23.59 2.35 -0.50
C LEU A 104 24.47 3.62 -0.39
N ALA A 105 24.02 4.77 -0.89
CA ALA A 105 24.73 6.04 -0.78
C ALA A 105 24.83 6.53 0.69
N ALA A 106 23.92 6.11 1.56
CA ALA A 106 23.99 6.32 3.00
C ALA A 106 24.94 5.37 3.73
N GLY A 107 25.67 4.50 3.00
CA GLY A 107 26.64 3.55 3.55
C GLY A 107 26.02 2.29 4.16
N ILE A 108 24.75 1.99 3.86
CA ILE A 108 24.17 0.69 4.23
C ILE A 108 24.67 -0.36 3.26
N LYS A 109 25.14 -1.48 3.79
CA LYS A 109 25.67 -2.55 2.95
C LYS A 109 24.54 -3.30 2.24
N PRO A 110 24.80 -3.86 1.03
CA PRO A 110 23.81 -4.63 0.26
C PRO A 110 23.14 -5.77 1.04
N GLU A 111 23.88 -6.43 1.92
CA GLU A 111 23.40 -7.52 2.78
C GLU A 111 22.47 -7.05 3.91
N ASP A 112 22.53 -5.77 4.29
CA ASP A 112 21.74 -5.14 5.35
C ASP A 112 20.47 -4.47 4.82
N ILE A 113 20.15 -4.62 3.52
CA ILE A 113 18.96 -4.06 2.88
C ILE A 113 18.01 -5.19 2.49
N ALA A 114 16.79 -5.19 3.06
CA ALA A 114 15.73 -6.09 2.63
C ALA A 114 14.92 -5.50 1.47
N LEU A 115 14.44 -6.35 0.57
CA LEU A 115 13.42 -6.04 -0.44
C LEU A 115 12.20 -6.92 -0.20
N VAL A 116 11.11 -6.34 0.31
CA VAL A 116 9.85 -7.04 0.59
C VAL A 116 8.75 -6.48 -0.32
N ALA A 117 8.34 -7.26 -1.31
CA ALA A 117 7.37 -6.82 -2.31
C ALA A 117 6.03 -7.56 -2.18
N GLY A 118 4.92 -6.83 -2.26
CA GLY A 118 3.58 -7.37 -2.43
C GLY A 118 3.22 -7.43 -3.92
N THR A 119 2.83 -8.58 -4.44
CA THR A 119 2.26 -8.70 -5.79
C THR A 119 1.34 -9.90 -5.89
N THR A 120 0.34 -9.83 -6.77
CA THR A 120 -0.56 -10.94 -7.11
C THR A 120 -0.44 -11.36 -8.56
N THR A 121 0.15 -10.53 -9.39
CA THR A 121 0.21 -10.75 -10.84
C THR A 121 1.61 -11.07 -11.37
N ALA A 122 2.68 -10.58 -10.73
CA ALA A 122 4.07 -10.80 -11.15
C ALA A 122 4.23 -10.76 -12.69
N GLY A 123 4.73 -11.83 -13.32
CA GLY A 123 4.86 -12.01 -14.77
C GLY A 123 3.68 -12.72 -15.46
N LEU A 124 2.46 -12.58 -14.92
CA LEU A 124 1.28 -13.27 -15.42
C LEU A 124 0.93 -12.85 -16.86
N ALA A 125 1.11 -11.58 -17.20
CA ALA A 125 0.81 -11.08 -18.56
C ALA A 125 1.68 -11.77 -19.62
N GLU A 126 2.97 -11.97 -19.36
CA GLU A 126 3.91 -12.65 -20.23
C GLU A 126 3.55 -14.13 -20.40
N THR A 127 3.20 -14.80 -19.28
CA THR A 127 2.76 -16.20 -19.30
C THR A 127 1.50 -16.38 -20.15
N ILE A 128 0.50 -15.50 -20.00
CA ILE A 128 -0.73 -15.54 -20.82
C ILE A 128 -0.41 -15.31 -22.29
N SER A 129 0.44 -14.34 -22.61
CA SER A 129 0.83 -14.05 -23.99
C SER A 129 1.54 -15.23 -24.64
N GLN A 130 2.41 -15.92 -23.91
CA GLN A 130 3.10 -17.13 -24.38
C GLN A 130 2.11 -18.29 -24.60
N ALA A 131 1.18 -18.50 -23.67
CA ALA A 131 0.15 -19.54 -23.82
C ALA A 131 -0.78 -19.26 -25.01
N ALA A 132 -1.17 -18.02 -25.23
CA ALA A 132 -2.01 -17.61 -26.35
C ALA A 132 -1.31 -17.75 -27.71
N ALA A 133 0.01 -17.63 -27.77
CA ALA A 133 0.80 -17.79 -29.01
C ALA A 133 0.92 -19.25 -29.47
N ALA A 134 0.64 -20.22 -28.59
CA ALA A 134 0.71 -21.67 -28.91
C ALA A 134 -0.53 -22.41 -28.37
N PRO A 135 -1.75 -22.10 -28.89
CA PRO A 135 -3.00 -22.60 -28.29
C PRO A 135 -3.16 -24.12 -28.35
N ASP A 136 -2.55 -24.77 -29.37
CA ASP A 136 -2.68 -26.20 -29.61
C ASP A 136 -1.65 -27.07 -28.86
N HIS A 137 -0.77 -26.44 -28.11
CA HIS A 137 0.28 -27.15 -27.36
C HIS A 137 0.20 -26.78 -25.88
N ALA A 138 0.33 -27.77 -25.00
CA ALA A 138 0.53 -27.49 -23.59
C ALA A 138 1.81 -26.64 -23.42
N PRO A 139 1.76 -25.51 -22.74
CA PRO A 139 2.93 -24.66 -22.56
C PRO A 139 4.08 -25.45 -21.90
N HIS A 140 5.29 -25.29 -22.41
CA HIS A 140 6.47 -25.89 -21.79
C HIS A 140 6.56 -25.44 -20.33
N PRO A 141 6.96 -26.27 -19.35
CA PRO A 141 7.01 -25.91 -17.94
C PRO A 141 7.73 -24.60 -17.65
N GLN A 142 8.76 -24.24 -18.41
CA GLN A 142 9.47 -22.96 -18.29
C GLN A 142 8.62 -21.74 -18.65
N ALA A 143 7.56 -21.88 -19.43
CA ALA A 143 6.65 -20.79 -19.77
C ALA A 143 5.85 -20.29 -18.55
N TRP A 144 5.76 -21.10 -17.48
CA TRP A 144 5.08 -20.73 -16.24
C TRP A 144 6.00 -20.02 -15.22
N LEU A 145 7.33 -20.00 -15.45
CA LEU A 145 8.27 -19.37 -14.54
C LEU A 145 8.02 -17.87 -14.31
N PRO A 146 7.63 -17.06 -15.33
CA PRO A 146 7.38 -15.64 -15.12
C PRO A 146 6.31 -15.34 -14.07
N MET A 147 5.29 -16.20 -13.94
CA MET A 147 4.21 -16.01 -12.95
C MET A 147 4.57 -16.54 -11.54
N SER A 148 5.77 -17.11 -11.34
CA SER A 148 6.24 -17.51 -10.02
C SER A 148 6.54 -16.28 -9.17
N LEU A 149 5.64 -15.95 -8.24
CA LEU A 149 5.65 -14.70 -7.47
C LEU A 149 6.99 -14.44 -6.78
N GLY A 150 7.57 -15.46 -6.13
CA GLY A 150 8.82 -15.34 -5.39
C GLY A 150 10.03 -14.95 -6.23
N ARG A 151 10.01 -15.20 -7.53
CA ARG A 151 11.11 -14.87 -8.43
C ARG A 151 11.31 -13.35 -8.60
N SER A 152 10.23 -12.58 -8.62
CA SER A 152 10.31 -11.13 -8.89
C SER A 152 11.14 -10.37 -7.87
N ALA A 153 11.01 -10.65 -6.58
CA ALA A 153 11.83 -9.98 -5.55
C ALA A 153 13.31 -10.39 -5.63
N GLY A 154 13.60 -11.69 -5.82
CA GLY A 154 14.98 -12.17 -5.98
C GLY A 154 15.66 -11.61 -7.23
N ALA A 155 14.95 -11.56 -8.36
CA ALA A 155 15.45 -10.97 -9.59
C ALA A 155 15.67 -9.45 -9.44
N ALA A 156 14.76 -8.72 -8.81
CA ALA A 156 14.92 -7.29 -8.53
C ALA A 156 16.13 -7.04 -7.63
N ALA A 157 16.32 -7.83 -6.58
CA ALA A 157 17.50 -7.73 -5.73
C ALA A 157 18.80 -7.94 -6.53
N ALA A 158 18.85 -8.96 -7.41
CA ALA A 158 20.00 -9.21 -8.27
C ALA A 158 20.28 -8.05 -9.24
N VAL A 159 19.23 -7.45 -9.85
CA VAL A 159 19.35 -6.25 -10.70
C VAL A 159 19.97 -5.09 -9.91
N LEU A 160 19.50 -4.87 -8.69
CA LEU A 160 19.89 -3.74 -7.84
C LEU A 160 21.18 -3.99 -7.05
N GLY A 161 21.77 -5.20 -7.13
CA GLY A 161 22.96 -5.58 -6.37
C GLY A 161 22.74 -5.73 -4.87
N LEU A 162 21.50 -5.99 -4.45
CA LEU A 162 21.15 -6.26 -3.06
C LEU A 162 21.35 -7.75 -2.75
N THR A 163 21.88 -8.05 -1.56
CA THR A 163 22.16 -9.43 -1.12
C THR A 163 21.48 -9.77 0.22
N GLY A 164 20.74 -8.84 0.78
CA GLY A 164 19.89 -9.07 1.95
C GLY A 164 18.61 -9.85 1.62
N PRO A 165 17.74 -10.06 2.59
CA PRO A 165 16.47 -10.78 2.40
C PRO A 165 15.63 -10.17 1.27
N ALA A 166 15.23 -11.00 0.29
CA ALA A 166 14.37 -10.56 -0.83
C ALA A 166 13.27 -11.58 -1.08
N TYR A 167 12.01 -11.19 -0.86
CA TYR A 167 10.87 -12.09 -1.01
C TYR A 167 9.55 -11.37 -1.27
N VAL A 168 8.55 -12.13 -1.67
CA VAL A 168 7.22 -11.64 -2.01
C VAL A 168 6.20 -12.09 -0.95
N LEU A 169 5.31 -11.17 -0.61
CA LEU A 169 4.04 -11.46 0.06
C LEU A 169 2.91 -11.43 -0.97
N SER A 170 2.00 -12.40 -0.90
CA SER A 170 0.82 -12.44 -1.76
C SER A 170 -0.42 -12.76 -0.94
N THR A 171 -1.04 -11.70 -0.43
CA THR A 171 -2.26 -11.73 0.39
C THR A 171 -3.35 -10.87 -0.27
N ALA A 172 -3.48 -11.01 -1.59
CA ALA A 172 -4.37 -10.22 -2.43
C ALA A 172 -4.18 -8.69 -2.22
N CYS A 173 -5.25 -7.90 -2.09
CA CYS A 173 -5.19 -6.44 -2.02
C CYS A 173 -4.46 -5.88 -0.77
N THR A 174 -4.19 -6.71 0.24
CA THR A 174 -3.43 -6.32 1.43
C THR A 174 -1.92 -6.51 1.28
N ALA A 175 -1.45 -7.19 0.24
CA ALA A 175 -0.08 -7.67 0.14
C ALA A 175 0.97 -6.54 0.28
N GLY A 176 0.79 -5.40 -0.40
CA GLY A 176 1.71 -4.28 -0.33
C GLY A 176 1.75 -3.61 1.05
N ALA A 177 0.59 -3.43 1.70
CA ALA A 177 0.55 -2.89 3.05
C ALA A 177 1.19 -3.87 4.07
N LYS A 178 0.97 -5.17 3.91
CA LYS A 178 1.62 -6.20 4.74
C LYS A 178 3.13 -6.27 4.49
N ALA A 179 3.58 -6.04 3.26
CA ALA A 179 5.00 -5.94 2.97
C ALA A 179 5.66 -4.76 3.71
N VAL A 180 4.97 -3.61 3.82
CA VAL A 180 5.43 -2.47 4.63
C VAL A 180 5.54 -2.86 6.11
N ALA A 181 4.53 -3.52 6.68
CA ALA A 181 4.56 -4.01 8.05
C ALA A 181 5.66 -5.04 8.27
N GLU A 182 5.90 -5.92 7.30
CA GLU A 182 6.97 -6.92 7.36
C GLU A 182 8.36 -6.29 7.31
N GLY A 183 8.57 -5.28 6.45
CA GLY A 183 9.79 -4.48 6.45
C GLY A 183 10.08 -3.89 7.85
N ALA A 184 9.05 -3.38 8.52
CA ALA A 184 9.15 -2.87 9.89
C ALA A 184 9.51 -3.98 10.90
N ARG A 185 9.00 -5.21 10.75
CA ARG A 185 9.36 -6.35 11.62
C ARG A 185 10.82 -6.75 11.45
N LEU A 186 11.31 -6.81 10.20
CA LEU A 186 12.71 -7.12 9.92
C LEU A 186 13.66 -6.10 10.56
N LEU A 187 13.30 -4.82 10.50
CA LEU A 187 14.05 -3.73 11.14
C LEU A 187 14.03 -3.83 12.66
N ARG A 188 12.86 -4.03 13.29
CA ARG A 188 12.73 -4.17 14.74
C ARG A 188 13.43 -5.40 15.30
N SER A 189 13.50 -6.48 14.50
CA SER A 189 14.25 -7.69 14.84
C SER A 189 15.75 -7.61 14.51
N GLU A 190 16.24 -6.45 14.08
CA GLU A 190 17.66 -6.17 13.74
C GLU A 190 18.23 -7.10 12.67
N ARG A 191 17.39 -7.70 11.85
CA ARG A 191 17.83 -8.55 10.74
C ARG A 191 18.42 -7.77 9.58
N VAL A 192 18.01 -6.50 9.44
CA VAL A 192 18.47 -5.56 8.43
C VAL A 192 18.52 -4.15 9.00
N ARG A 193 19.26 -3.25 8.34
CA ARG A 193 19.35 -1.83 8.70
C ARG A 193 18.42 -0.97 7.87
N ALA A 194 18.06 -1.41 6.66
CA ALA A 194 17.06 -0.77 5.83
C ALA A 194 16.12 -1.80 5.21
N ALA A 195 14.88 -1.42 4.95
CA ALA A 195 13.92 -2.21 4.21
C ALA A 195 13.27 -1.38 3.11
N ILE A 196 13.31 -1.89 1.88
CA ILE A 196 12.53 -1.39 0.75
C ILE A 196 11.28 -2.25 0.70
N ALA A 197 10.13 -1.69 1.06
CA ALA A 197 8.93 -2.46 1.31
C ALA A 197 7.67 -1.80 0.72
N GLY A 198 6.79 -2.58 0.12
CA GLY A 198 5.54 -2.12 -0.46
C GLY A 198 4.98 -3.11 -1.46
N GLY A 199 4.26 -2.65 -2.49
CA GLY A 199 3.66 -3.57 -3.46
C GLY A 199 3.31 -2.90 -4.78
N PHE A 200 3.10 -3.74 -5.76
CA PHE A 200 2.73 -3.33 -7.11
C PHE A 200 1.94 -4.43 -7.82
N ASP A 201 1.09 -4.05 -8.74
CA ASP A 201 0.52 -4.96 -9.72
C ASP A 201 0.28 -4.24 -11.05
N LEU A 202 0.32 -4.98 -12.13
CA LEU A 202 -0.05 -4.53 -13.46
C LEU A 202 -1.38 -5.14 -13.87
N VAL A 203 -2.21 -4.36 -14.56
CA VAL A 203 -3.47 -4.88 -15.11
C VAL A 203 -3.17 -5.84 -16.25
N ASN A 204 -3.77 -7.01 -16.20
CA ASN A 204 -3.66 -8.03 -17.25
C ASN A 204 -5.05 -8.59 -17.60
N PRO A 205 -5.22 -9.16 -18.81
CA PRO A 205 -6.52 -9.63 -19.28
C PRO A 205 -7.17 -10.71 -18.42
N LEU A 206 -6.38 -11.61 -17.82
CA LEU A 206 -6.91 -12.70 -16.99
C LEU A 206 -7.50 -12.15 -15.70
N THR A 207 -6.78 -11.25 -15.02
CA THR A 207 -7.27 -10.61 -13.79
C THR A 207 -8.51 -9.78 -14.08
N ASP A 208 -8.51 -9.02 -15.17
CA ASP A 208 -9.67 -8.22 -15.60
C ASP A 208 -10.90 -9.08 -15.87
N ALA A 209 -10.74 -10.18 -16.62
CA ALA A 209 -11.80 -11.15 -16.90
C ALA A 209 -12.29 -11.85 -15.61
N GLY A 210 -11.37 -12.17 -14.68
CA GLY A 210 -11.72 -12.78 -13.40
C GLY A 210 -12.62 -11.88 -12.55
N PHE A 211 -12.31 -10.60 -12.41
CA PHE A 211 -13.16 -9.64 -11.69
C PHE A 211 -14.49 -9.40 -12.42
N LEU A 212 -14.50 -9.42 -13.76
CA LEU A 212 -15.74 -9.33 -14.53
C LEU A 212 -16.64 -10.56 -14.29
N ALA A 213 -16.07 -11.76 -14.29
CA ALA A 213 -16.81 -13.01 -14.03
C ALA A 213 -17.39 -13.07 -12.62
N LEU A 214 -16.72 -12.43 -11.63
CA LEU A 214 -17.22 -12.30 -10.26
C LEU A 214 -18.29 -11.20 -10.12
N GLY A 215 -18.63 -10.46 -11.17
CA GLY A 215 -19.55 -9.32 -11.09
C GLY A 215 -19.02 -8.15 -10.25
N ALA A 216 -17.73 -8.11 -9.97
CA ALA A 216 -17.11 -7.09 -9.13
C ALA A 216 -16.51 -5.92 -9.92
N ARG A 217 -16.41 -6.04 -11.26
CA ARG A 217 -15.84 -5.02 -12.14
C ARG A 217 -16.91 -4.20 -12.85
N THR A 218 -16.68 -2.90 -12.97
CA THR A 218 -17.51 -1.98 -13.76
C THR A 218 -16.68 -1.16 -14.75
N PRO A 219 -17.19 -0.90 -15.97
CA PRO A 219 -16.56 0.02 -16.93
C PRO A 219 -16.74 1.50 -16.51
N LYS A 220 -17.66 1.81 -15.61
CA LYS A 220 -17.99 3.18 -15.17
C LYS A 220 -16.97 3.77 -14.19
N GLY A 221 -15.95 2.99 -13.81
CA GLY A 221 -14.99 3.41 -12.79
C GLY A 221 -15.48 3.14 -11.36
N SER A 222 -14.55 3.13 -10.41
CA SER A 222 -14.90 3.00 -8.99
C SER A 222 -15.62 4.25 -8.50
N LEU A 223 -16.79 4.08 -7.87
CA LEU A 223 -17.58 5.15 -7.27
C LEU A 223 -17.84 4.83 -5.78
N PRO A 224 -16.79 4.86 -4.94
CA PRO A 224 -16.91 4.42 -3.55
C PRO A 224 -17.97 5.20 -2.77
N PHE A 225 -18.82 4.47 -2.05
CA PHE A 225 -19.89 4.97 -1.17
C PHE A 225 -21.01 5.75 -1.87
N CYS A 226 -21.05 5.79 -3.20
CA CYS A 226 -22.12 6.43 -3.98
C CYS A 226 -23.27 5.45 -4.26
N THR A 227 -24.47 6.00 -4.50
CA THR A 227 -25.65 5.21 -4.94
C THR A 227 -25.42 4.54 -6.29
N ALA A 228 -24.62 5.17 -7.17
CA ALA A 228 -24.33 4.68 -8.52
C ALA A 228 -23.15 3.68 -8.57
N ARG A 229 -22.62 3.22 -7.41
CA ARG A 229 -21.56 2.21 -7.40
C ARG A 229 -22.06 0.88 -7.97
N GLU A 230 -21.28 0.29 -8.85
CA GLU A 230 -21.58 -1.00 -9.48
C GLU A 230 -20.41 -1.98 -9.43
N GLY A 231 -19.32 -1.61 -8.77
CA GLY A 231 -18.10 -2.39 -8.72
C GLY A 231 -16.85 -1.53 -8.77
N LEU A 232 -15.72 -2.17 -8.99
CA LEU A 232 -14.41 -1.54 -9.07
C LEU A 232 -13.91 -1.42 -10.51
N ALA A 233 -13.02 -0.47 -10.77
CA ALA A 233 -12.16 -0.44 -11.94
C ALA A 233 -10.74 -0.82 -11.51
N LEU A 234 -10.05 -1.64 -12.31
CA LEU A 234 -8.64 -1.94 -12.08
C LEU A 234 -7.74 -0.81 -12.57
N GLY A 235 -6.66 -0.56 -11.87
CA GLY A 235 -5.60 0.37 -12.27
C GLY A 235 -4.23 -0.26 -12.03
N PRO A 236 -3.22 0.07 -12.86
CA PRO A 236 -1.85 -0.41 -12.65
C PRO A 236 -1.10 0.40 -11.60
N GLY A 237 -0.05 -0.19 -11.05
CA GLY A 237 0.93 0.50 -10.23
C GLY A 237 1.00 0.04 -8.78
N GLY A 238 1.54 0.90 -7.95
CA GLY A 238 1.79 0.65 -6.54
C GLY A 238 2.77 1.64 -5.95
N ALA A 239 3.42 1.26 -4.84
CA ALA A 239 4.45 2.07 -4.21
C ALA A 239 5.41 1.19 -3.39
N LEU A 240 6.62 1.71 -3.19
CA LEU A 240 7.59 1.19 -2.23
C LEU A 240 8.04 2.32 -1.29
N LEU A 241 8.33 1.96 -0.06
CA LEU A 241 8.84 2.85 0.98
C LEU A 241 10.22 2.39 1.41
N LEU A 242 11.14 3.34 1.64
CA LEU A 242 12.41 3.09 2.29
C LEU A 242 12.26 3.32 3.79
N LEU A 243 12.44 2.27 4.55
CA LEU A 243 12.28 2.23 6.01
C LEU A 243 13.62 1.98 6.70
N SER A 244 13.83 2.56 7.88
CA SER A 244 14.91 2.19 8.81
C SER A 244 14.53 2.49 10.26
N THR A 245 15.31 2.00 11.22
CA THR A 245 15.19 2.40 12.63
C THR A 245 16.07 3.60 12.98
N GLU A 246 16.88 4.07 12.05
CA GLU A 246 17.74 5.23 12.20
C GLU A 246 16.99 6.48 11.70
N PRO A 247 16.94 7.57 12.49
CA PRO A 247 16.25 8.80 12.07
C PRO A 247 16.99 9.54 10.97
N VAL A 248 18.27 9.26 10.78
CA VAL A 248 19.13 9.87 9.75
C VAL A 248 19.71 8.79 8.86
N LEU A 249 19.57 8.95 7.56
CA LEU A 249 20.08 8.05 6.54
C LEU A 249 20.91 8.87 5.53
N GLY A 250 22.23 8.87 5.71
CA GLY A 250 23.13 9.79 5.01
C GLY A 250 22.81 11.24 5.38
N GLU A 251 22.56 12.10 4.39
CA GLU A 251 22.16 13.49 4.59
C GLU A 251 20.65 13.65 4.85
N SER A 252 19.89 12.58 4.71
CA SER A 252 18.44 12.61 4.85
C SER A 252 18.00 12.38 6.28
N VAL A 253 17.30 13.38 6.84
CA VAL A 253 16.62 13.26 8.13
C VAL A 253 15.17 12.88 7.89
N ALA A 254 14.74 11.73 8.44
CA ALA A 254 13.35 11.31 8.33
C ALA A 254 12.44 12.20 9.16
N ARG A 255 11.34 12.64 8.55
CA ARG A 255 10.30 13.44 9.20
C ARG A 255 8.99 12.67 9.38
N LEU A 256 8.98 11.38 9.07
CA LEU A 256 7.83 10.48 9.07
C LEU A 256 8.17 9.18 9.77
N LYS A 257 7.18 8.59 10.45
CA LYS A 257 7.25 7.26 11.08
C LYS A 257 6.05 6.41 10.65
N LEU A 258 6.28 5.12 10.51
CA LEU A 258 5.24 4.10 10.61
C LEU A 258 5.14 3.74 12.11
N VAL A 259 4.11 4.25 12.78
CA VAL A 259 3.99 4.16 14.24
C VAL A 259 3.16 2.97 14.70
N GLY A 260 2.27 2.45 13.84
CA GLY A 260 1.46 1.29 14.18
C GLY A 260 0.89 0.55 12.98
N TRP A 261 0.56 -0.72 13.21
CA TRP A 261 -0.21 -1.53 12.28
C TRP A 261 -1.02 -2.59 13.01
N GLY A 262 -2.10 -3.03 12.38
CA GLY A 262 -2.95 -4.11 12.86
C GLY A 262 -3.39 -5.00 11.72
N GLU A 263 -3.26 -6.31 11.91
CA GLU A 263 -3.61 -7.33 10.94
C GLU A 263 -4.62 -8.29 11.51
N THR A 264 -5.60 -8.68 10.69
CA THR A 264 -6.64 -9.66 11.05
C THR A 264 -7.03 -10.52 9.87
N SER A 265 -7.83 -11.55 10.13
CA SER A 265 -8.49 -12.35 9.11
C SER A 265 -9.95 -12.55 9.50
N ASP A 266 -10.87 -12.35 8.55
CA ASP A 266 -12.32 -12.52 8.78
C ASP A 266 -12.70 -14.00 8.96
N ALA A 267 -11.98 -14.92 8.28
CA ALA A 267 -12.33 -16.35 8.21
C ALA A 267 -13.81 -16.58 7.82
N HIS A 268 -14.38 -15.70 6.97
CA HIS A 268 -15.80 -15.68 6.62
C HIS A 268 -16.08 -16.32 5.26
N HIS A 269 -15.50 -15.77 4.18
CA HIS A 269 -15.74 -16.22 2.80
C HIS A 269 -14.53 -15.95 1.90
N ILE A 270 -14.40 -16.70 0.80
CA ILE A 270 -13.25 -16.58 -0.12
C ILE A 270 -13.19 -15.24 -0.87
N SER A 271 -14.34 -14.62 -1.18
CA SER A 271 -14.41 -13.38 -1.97
C SER A 271 -15.28 -12.28 -1.36
N ALA A 272 -16.01 -12.55 -0.28
CA ALA A 272 -16.85 -11.57 0.40
C ALA A 272 -16.26 -11.24 1.78
N PRO A 273 -16.25 -9.97 2.21
CA PRO A 273 -15.86 -9.60 3.56
C PRO A 273 -16.92 -10.07 4.57
N ASP A 274 -16.54 -10.19 5.84
CA ASP A 274 -17.51 -10.33 6.93
C ASP A 274 -18.43 -9.10 6.97
N PRO A 275 -19.75 -9.24 6.75
CA PRO A 275 -20.66 -8.12 6.67
C PRO A 275 -20.75 -7.31 7.97
N THR A 276 -20.33 -7.87 9.11
CA THR A 276 -20.27 -7.15 10.39
C THR A 276 -19.12 -6.15 10.46
N GLY A 277 -18.10 -6.29 9.61
CA GLY A 277 -16.89 -5.47 9.63
C GLY A 277 -16.00 -5.71 10.86
N ALA A 278 -16.22 -6.79 11.61
CA ALA A 278 -15.49 -7.06 12.85
C ALA A 278 -13.98 -7.18 12.62
N GLY A 279 -13.54 -7.86 11.55
CA GLY A 279 -12.14 -8.01 11.18
C GLY A 279 -11.50 -6.65 10.84
N ALA A 280 -12.16 -5.84 10.01
CA ALA A 280 -11.69 -4.51 9.64
C ALA A 280 -11.59 -3.57 10.85
N LEU A 281 -12.62 -3.55 11.71
CA LEU A 281 -12.63 -2.78 12.95
C LEU A 281 -11.50 -3.19 13.90
N LEU A 282 -11.28 -4.50 14.04
CA LEU A 282 -10.21 -5.02 14.89
C LEU A 282 -8.82 -4.68 14.34
N ALA A 283 -8.63 -4.70 13.00
CA ALA A 283 -7.38 -4.27 12.38
C ALA A 283 -7.08 -2.80 12.68
N MET A 284 -8.05 -1.89 12.49
CA MET A 284 -7.91 -0.47 12.82
C MET A 284 -7.63 -0.24 14.31
N ARG A 285 -8.39 -0.87 15.21
CA ARG A 285 -8.17 -0.78 16.67
C ARG A 285 -6.79 -1.28 17.07
N THR A 286 -6.30 -2.35 16.46
CA THR A 286 -4.98 -2.90 16.73
C THR A 286 -3.88 -1.96 16.23
N ALA A 287 -4.06 -1.34 15.05
CA ALA A 287 -3.14 -0.34 14.53
C ALA A 287 -3.03 0.87 15.47
N LEU A 288 -4.16 1.43 15.92
CA LEU A 288 -4.18 2.54 16.88
C LEU A 288 -3.55 2.16 18.22
N ARG A 289 -3.88 0.99 18.75
CA ARG A 289 -3.24 0.49 20.00
C ARG A 289 -1.73 0.33 19.85
N SER A 290 -1.26 -0.18 18.71
CA SER A 290 0.18 -0.34 18.49
C SER A 290 0.90 1.01 18.34
N ALA A 291 0.18 2.06 17.95
CA ALA A 291 0.67 3.43 17.85
C ALA A 291 0.52 4.24 19.16
N ASP A 292 -0.22 3.73 20.15
CA ASP A 292 -0.64 4.44 21.37
C ASP A 292 -1.49 5.68 21.08
N LEU A 293 -2.39 5.57 20.12
CA LEU A 293 -3.27 6.63 19.65
C LEU A 293 -4.73 6.30 19.92
N ALA A 294 -5.51 7.34 20.18
CA ALA A 294 -6.97 7.32 20.19
C ALA A 294 -7.52 7.57 18.76
N PRO A 295 -8.76 7.19 18.47
CA PRO A 295 -9.38 7.54 17.20
C PRO A 295 -9.37 9.05 16.88
N ASP A 296 -9.59 9.90 17.87
CA ASP A 296 -9.61 11.36 17.71
C ASP A 296 -8.22 11.96 17.38
N ASP A 297 -7.15 11.18 17.48
CA ASP A 297 -5.79 11.60 17.10
C ASP A 297 -5.53 11.49 15.59
N ILE A 298 -6.41 10.85 14.82
CA ILE A 298 -6.26 10.63 13.38
C ILE A 298 -6.85 11.79 12.59
N ASP A 299 -6.01 12.44 11.79
CA ASP A 299 -6.41 13.59 10.98
C ASP A 299 -7.08 13.20 9.66
N PHE A 300 -6.74 12.01 9.12
CA PHE A 300 -7.27 11.54 7.85
C PHE A 300 -7.24 10.01 7.75
N VAL A 301 -8.29 9.44 7.13
CA VAL A 301 -8.39 8.00 6.85
C VAL A 301 -8.37 7.75 5.34
N VAL A 302 -7.36 7.03 4.85
CA VAL A 302 -7.39 6.51 3.48
C VAL A 302 -8.17 5.19 3.50
N LEU A 303 -9.35 5.23 2.92
CA LEU A 303 -10.28 4.10 2.85
C LEU A 303 -9.83 3.06 1.83
N HIS A 304 -10.14 1.80 2.08
CA HIS A 304 -10.05 0.77 1.04
C HIS A 304 -11.02 1.06 -0.10
N GLY A 305 -12.29 1.35 0.17
CA GLY A 305 -13.30 1.93 -0.71
C GLY A 305 -13.23 1.49 -2.16
N THR A 306 -13.71 0.29 -2.48
CA THR A 306 -13.61 -0.27 -3.83
C THR A 306 -14.70 0.19 -4.79
N GLY A 307 -15.84 0.65 -4.26
CA GLY A 307 -17.05 0.90 -5.03
C GLY A 307 -17.89 -0.37 -5.26
N THR A 308 -17.57 -1.48 -4.57
CA THR A 308 -18.43 -2.66 -4.51
C THR A 308 -19.40 -2.56 -3.33
N ASP A 309 -20.62 -3.08 -3.48
CA ASP A 309 -21.63 -2.95 -2.43
C ASP A 309 -21.17 -3.56 -1.10
N GLN A 310 -20.63 -4.78 -1.14
CA GLN A 310 -20.25 -5.51 0.07
C GLN A 310 -19.09 -4.83 0.81
N ASN A 311 -18.02 -4.42 0.09
CA ASN A 311 -16.89 -3.77 0.75
C ASN A 311 -17.29 -2.43 1.33
N ASP A 312 -17.98 -1.58 0.56
CA ASP A 312 -18.29 -0.23 1.01
C ASP A 312 -19.25 -0.23 2.20
N ARG A 313 -20.20 -1.18 2.24
CA ARG A 313 -21.11 -1.39 3.38
C ARG A 313 -20.33 -1.85 4.63
N MET A 314 -19.48 -2.83 4.48
CA MET A 314 -18.65 -3.37 5.56
C MET A 314 -17.71 -2.30 6.11
N GLU A 315 -16.96 -1.63 5.23
CA GLU A 315 -15.99 -0.61 5.63
C GLU A 315 -16.66 0.62 6.25
N ALA A 316 -17.78 1.09 5.69
CA ALA A 316 -18.55 2.18 6.30
C ALA A 316 -18.96 1.85 7.73
N SER A 317 -19.47 0.63 7.99
CA SER A 317 -19.84 0.19 9.33
C SER A 317 -18.64 0.15 10.28
N ALA A 318 -17.51 -0.41 9.85
CA ALA A 318 -16.32 -0.54 10.67
C ALA A 318 -15.66 0.82 10.99
N VAL A 319 -15.57 1.71 9.99
CA VAL A 319 -14.99 3.05 10.16
C VAL A 319 -15.90 3.92 11.02
N HIS A 320 -17.20 3.89 10.80
CA HIS A 320 -18.18 4.61 11.63
C HIS A 320 -18.15 4.14 13.09
N ALA A 321 -18.05 2.84 13.32
CA ALA A 321 -17.97 2.28 14.68
C ALA A 321 -16.71 2.73 15.46
N LEU A 322 -15.66 3.17 14.75
CA LEU A 322 -14.41 3.62 15.37
C LEU A 322 -14.29 5.14 15.45
N PHE A 323 -14.67 5.85 14.37
CA PHE A 323 -14.44 7.29 14.21
C PHE A 323 -15.74 8.12 14.19
N GLY A 324 -16.90 7.47 14.08
CA GLY A 324 -18.15 8.17 13.76
C GLY A 324 -18.09 8.80 12.37
N ASP A 325 -18.61 10.03 12.29
CA ASP A 325 -18.55 10.90 11.11
C ASP A 325 -17.55 12.06 11.28
N LYS A 326 -16.50 11.89 12.11
CA LYS A 326 -15.59 12.97 12.50
C LYS A 326 -14.29 12.98 11.69
N ALA A 327 -13.68 11.80 11.45
CA ALA A 327 -12.41 11.70 10.76
C ALA A 327 -12.61 11.86 9.24
N PRO A 328 -12.04 12.90 8.60
CA PRO A 328 -12.08 13.04 7.15
C PRO A 328 -11.55 11.79 6.47
N ALA A 329 -12.23 11.33 5.42
CA ALA A 329 -11.90 10.08 4.78
C ALA A 329 -12.10 10.12 3.27
N ALA A 330 -11.25 9.40 2.53
CA ALA A 330 -11.41 9.21 1.09
C ALA A 330 -10.81 7.89 0.61
N SER A 331 -11.40 7.34 -0.45
CA SER A 331 -10.80 6.30 -1.28
C SER A 331 -10.10 6.92 -2.48
N LEU A 332 -8.93 6.40 -2.83
CA LEU A 332 -8.14 6.86 -3.97
C LEU A 332 -8.55 6.17 -5.28
N LYS A 333 -9.39 5.12 -5.20
CA LYS A 333 -9.65 4.21 -6.33
C LYS A 333 -10.46 4.81 -7.47
N ARG A 334 -11.23 5.89 -7.20
CA ARG A 334 -11.87 6.64 -8.28
C ARG A 334 -10.84 7.23 -9.24
N ALA A 335 -9.76 7.75 -8.72
CA ALA A 335 -8.73 8.44 -9.49
C ALA A 335 -7.73 7.49 -10.15
N VAL A 336 -7.30 6.42 -9.46
CA VAL A 336 -6.20 5.57 -9.91
C VAL A 336 -6.61 4.13 -10.22
N GLY A 337 -7.86 3.76 -9.96
CA GLY A 337 -8.33 2.37 -10.02
C GLY A 337 -7.82 1.54 -8.83
N HIS A 338 -8.25 0.28 -8.80
CA HIS A 338 -7.76 -0.68 -7.80
C HIS A 338 -6.46 -1.33 -8.28
N GLN A 339 -5.35 -1.00 -7.62
CA GLN A 339 -4.01 -1.49 -7.95
C GLN A 339 -3.69 -2.86 -7.32
N LEU A 340 -4.72 -3.61 -6.92
CA LEU A 340 -4.60 -4.95 -6.30
C LEU A 340 -3.58 -4.94 -5.14
N ALA A 341 -2.50 -5.73 -5.22
CA ALA A 341 -1.47 -5.77 -4.19
C ALA A 341 -0.79 -4.41 -3.96
N GLY A 342 -0.70 -3.57 -4.98
CA GLY A 342 -0.10 -2.24 -4.89
C GLY A 342 -0.93 -1.23 -4.09
N ALA A 343 -2.26 -1.42 -3.98
CA ALA A 343 -3.18 -0.40 -3.48
C ALA A 343 -2.88 0.08 -2.05
N GLY A 344 -2.57 -0.84 -1.12
CA GLY A 344 -2.29 -0.48 0.27
C GLY A 344 -0.97 0.27 0.45
N ALA A 345 0.07 -0.12 -0.30
CA ALA A 345 1.36 0.58 -0.31
C ALA A 345 1.25 1.96 -0.97
N PHE A 346 0.49 2.07 -2.08
CA PHE A 346 0.20 3.35 -2.73
C PHE A 346 -0.53 4.31 -1.77
N ALA A 347 -1.53 3.83 -1.06
CA ALA A 347 -2.21 4.62 -0.03
C ALA A 347 -1.24 5.06 1.09
N GLY A 348 -0.29 4.20 1.49
CA GLY A 348 0.79 4.56 2.42
C GLY A 348 1.72 5.64 1.87
N ALA A 349 2.09 5.58 0.59
CA ALA A 349 2.88 6.63 -0.05
C ALA A 349 2.13 7.97 -0.11
N VAL A 350 0.82 7.95 -0.44
CA VAL A 350 -0.05 9.14 -0.39
C VAL A 350 -0.12 9.71 1.04
N ALA A 351 -0.25 8.86 2.07
CA ALA A 351 -0.19 9.30 3.46
C ALA A 351 1.11 10.03 3.78
N CYS A 352 2.25 9.50 3.32
CA CYS A 352 3.56 10.16 3.47
C CYS A 352 3.61 11.52 2.76
N LEU A 353 3.03 11.64 1.56
CA LEU A 353 2.96 12.90 0.81
C LEU A 353 2.11 13.95 1.53
N LEU A 354 0.93 13.57 2.05
CA LEU A 354 0.04 14.46 2.82
C LEU A 354 0.75 15.04 4.05
N ILE A 355 1.39 14.17 4.83
CA ILE A 355 2.13 14.57 6.02
C ILE A 355 3.33 15.45 5.64
N SER A 356 4.09 15.09 4.60
CA SER A 356 5.23 15.86 4.13
C SER A 356 4.83 17.27 3.66
N ASP A 357 3.70 17.38 2.95
CA ASP A 357 3.16 18.67 2.51
C ASP A 357 2.73 19.52 3.71
N THR A 358 2.03 18.94 4.68
CA THR A 358 1.69 19.60 5.95
C THR A 358 2.93 20.10 6.68
N LEU A 359 3.99 19.31 6.79
CA LEU A 359 5.23 19.72 7.45
C LEU A 359 5.98 20.84 6.72
N ARG A 360 5.76 20.98 5.41
CA ARG A 360 6.37 22.02 4.57
C ARG A 360 5.57 23.33 4.54
N THR A 361 4.23 23.23 4.51
CA THR A 361 3.34 24.38 4.23
C THR A 361 2.39 24.72 5.37
N GLY A 362 2.34 23.92 6.43
CA GLY A 362 1.39 24.02 7.54
C GLY A 362 0.10 23.23 7.33
N GLU A 363 -0.35 23.09 6.10
CA GLU A 363 -1.57 22.36 5.72
C GLU A 363 -1.37 21.63 4.41
N THR A 364 -2.19 20.60 4.16
CA THR A 364 -2.26 19.91 2.87
C THR A 364 -3.69 19.91 2.33
N THR A 365 -3.84 19.74 1.01
CA THR A 365 -5.16 19.52 0.40
C THR A 365 -5.46 18.03 0.42
N LEU A 366 -6.60 17.66 1.00
CA LEU A 366 -7.02 16.26 1.11
C LEU A 366 -7.47 15.70 -0.24
N PRO A 367 -7.22 14.41 -0.52
CA PRO A 367 -7.79 13.70 -1.68
C PRO A 367 -9.32 13.70 -1.62
N LEU A 368 -9.97 13.89 -2.77
CA LEU A 368 -11.42 13.75 -2.88
C LEU A 368 -11.83 12.28 -3.00
N ASN A 369 -12.84 11.88 -2.24
CA ASN A 369 -13.48 10.59 -2.40
C ASN A 369 -14.28 10.53 -3.71
N THR A 370 -15.25 11.43 -3.82
CA THR A 370 -16.11 11.62 -4.99
C THR A 370 -16.59 13.06 -5.02
N PRO A 371 -16.80 13.66 -6.20
CA PRO A 371 -17.37 15.01 -6.29
C PRO A 371 -18.74 15.13 -5.63
N ALA A 372 -19.10 16.36 -5.22
CA ALA A 372 -20.33 16.63 -4.50
C ALA A 372 -21.60 16.31 -5.31
N GLU A 373 -21.52 16.33 -6.63
CA GLU A 373 -22.63 16.06 -7.57
C GLU A 373 -23.06 14.59 -7.58
N LEU A 374 -22.16 13.68 -7.20
CA LEU A 374 -22.49 12.25 -7.13
C LEU A 374 -23.20 11.94 -5.80
N PRO A 375 -24.44 11.46 -5.81
CA PRO A 375 -25.17 11.20 -4.57
C PRO A 375 -24.55 10.05 -3.78
N LEU A 376 -24.39 10.26 -2.47
CA LEU A 376 -23.96 9.21 -1.54
C LEU A 376 -25.11 8.22 -1.28
N ASP A 377 -24.75 6.98 -0.98
CA ASP A 377 -25.69 5.99 -0.50
C ASP A 377 -25.96 6.18 0.99
N LEU A 378 -27.07 6.83 1.31
CA LEU A 378 -27.49 7.11 2.67
C LEU A 378 -27.96 5.87 3.46
N THR A 379 -27.98 4.68 2.83
CA THR A 379 -28.21 3.41 3.54
C THR A 379 -26.96 2.87 4.21
N LEU A 380 -25.79 3.43 3.90
CA LEU A 380 -24.53 3.12 4.55
C LEU A 380 -24.38 3.92 5.86
N ALA A 381 -23.58 3.39 6.79
CA ALA A 381 -23.18 4.15 7.96
C ALA A 381 -22.48 5.47 7.53
N PRO A 382 -22.83 6.61 8.16
CA PRO A 382 -22.32 7.92 7.74
C PRO A 382 -20.81 8.05 7.99
N LEU A 383 -20.09 8.60 7.00
CA LEU A 383 -18.65 8.89 7.06
C LEU A 383 -18.40 10.36 6.70
N ALA A 384 -17.36 10.95 7.25
CA ALA A 384 -16.88 12.29 6.85
C ALA A 384 -16.12 12.23 5.52
N LEU A 385 -16.78 11.84 4.44
CA LEU A 385 -16.15 11.72 3.12
C LEU A 385 -15.78 13.10 2.56
N VAL A 386 -14.51 13.25 2.14
CA VAL A 386 -14.04 14.48 1.47
C VAL A 386 -14.64 14.54 0.07
N ARG A 387 -15.48 15.56 -0.19
CA ARG A 387 -16.26 15.71 -1.44
C ARG A 387 -16.07 17.05 -2.14
N SER A 388 -15.36 17.96 -1.52
CA SER A 388 -14.94 19.24 -2.07
C SER A 388 -13.50 19.52 -1.64
N PRO A 389 -12.74 20.36 -2.35
CA PRO A 389 -11.39 20.72 -1.96
C PRO A 389 -11.35 21.23 -0.52
N GLU A 390 -10.57 20.59 0.31
CA GLU A 390 -10.44 20.89 1.73
C GLU A 390 -8.96 20.89 2.13
N ARG A 391 -8.50 21.96 2.77
CA ARG A 391 -7.16 22.05 3.34
C ARG A 391 -7.20 21.79 4.84
N ARG A 392 -6.30 20.96 5.31
CA ARG A 392 -6.17 20.63 6.73
C ARG A 392 -4.72 20.45 7.15
N HIS A 393 -4.49 20.67 8.43
CA HIS A 393 -3.31 20.19 9.11
C HIS A 393 -3.45 18.65 9.25
N CYS A 394 -2.52 17.90 8.64
CA CYS A 394 -2.60 16.44 8.56
C CYS A 394 -1.25 15.85 8.98
N ARG A 395 -1.17 15.36 10.21
CA ARG A 395 0.05 14.81 10.82
C ARG A 395 -0.03 13.31 11.07
N ARG A 396 -1.25 12.77 11.18
CA ARG A 396 -1.51 11.35 11.43
C ARG A 396 -2.53 10.82 10.45
N VAL A 397 -2.13 9.83 9.69
CA VAL A 397 -2.96 9.21 8.65
C VAL A 397 -3.07 7.72 8.92
N LEU A 398 -4.32 7.23 8.97
CA LEU A 398 -4.62 5.81 8.99
C LEU A 398 -4.93 5.34 7.56
N VAL A 399 -4.35 4.21 7.16
CA VAL A 399 -4.53 3.60 5.84
C VAL A 399 -5.14 2.23 6.00
N ASN A 400 -6.26 1.96 5.32
CA ASN A 400 -6.93 0.67 5.29
C ASN A 400 -6.66 -0.10 4.00
N ALA A 401 -6.42 -1.39 4.13
CA ALA A 401 -6.45 -2.33 3.02
C ALA A 401 -7.18 -3.61 3.47
N PHE A 402 -8.21 -3.99 2.71
CA PHE A 402 -9.03 -5.18 2.93
C PHE A 402 -9.01 -6.03 1.66
N ALA A 403 -9.03 -7.35 1.79
CA ALA A 403 -8.80 -8.21 0.64
C ALA A 403 -9.74 -9.40 0.60
N PHE A 404 -9.93 -9.94 -0.60
CA PHE A 404 -10.47 -11.27 -0.81
C PHE A 404 -9.69 -12.28 0.04
N GLY A 405 -10.38 -13.32 0.52
CA GLY A 405 -9.85 -14.24 1.53
C GLY A 405 -9.98 -13.72 2.97
N GLY A 406 -10.59 -12.53 3.17
CA GLY A 406 -10.82 -11.93 4.49
C GLY A 406 -9.57 -11.35 5.14
N SER A 407 -8.50 -11.12 4.39
CA SER A 407 -7.27 -10.53 4.93
C SER A 407 -7.44 -9.02 5.11
N ASN A 408 -7.16 -8.49 6.30
CA ASN A 408 -7.26 -7.08 6.64
C ASN A 408 -5.94 -6.56 7.21
N ILE A 409 -5.62 -5.30 6.91
CA ILE A 409 -4.54 -4.54 7.54
C ILE A 409 -4.88 -3.06 7.59
N SER A 410 -4.52 -2.42 8.71
CA SER A 410 -4.47 -0.97 8.82
C SER A 410 -3.07 -0.53 9.23
N LEU A 411 -2.57 0.56 8.64
CA LEU A 411 -1.28 1.18 8.94
C LEU A 411 -1.51 2.58 9.48
N VAL A 412 -0.66 3.04 10.41
CA VAL A 412 -0.69 4.42 10.92
C VAL A 412 0.65 5.09 10.66
N PHE A 413 0.61 6.19 9.91
CA PHE A 413 1.76 7.06 9.65
C PHE A 413 1.64 8.35 10.46
N GLU A 414 2.78 8.84 10.97
CA GLU A 414 2.85 10.03 11.81
C GLU A 414 4.03 10.93 11.44
N ALA A 415 3.85 12.25 11.56
CA ALA A 415 4.92 13.24 11.50
C ALA A 415 5.86 13.13 12.69
N VAL A 416 7.15 13.36 12.48
CA VAL A 416 8.14 13.50 13.56
C VAL A 416 8.18 14.96 14.04
N ASP A 417 7.98 15.20 15.31
CA ASP A 417 7.86 16.56 15.88
C ASP A 417 9.17 17.33 15.98
N ASP A 418 10.29 16.68 16.30
CA ASP A 418 11.58 17.35 16.45
C ASP A 418 12.76 16.53 15.90
N VAL A 419 13.44 17.14 14.92
CA VAL A 419 14.72 16.62 14.41
C VAL A 419 15.88 16.84 15.39
N LYS A 420 15.71 17.67 16.43
CA LYS A 420 16.75 17.99 17.40
C LYS A 420 17.05 16.82 18.34
N GLU A 421 16.08 15.98 18.66
CA GLU A 421 16.33 14.76 19.46
C GLU A 421 17.14 13.69 18.71
N ALA A 422 17.10 13.69 17.37
CA ALA A 422 17.79 12.70 16.55
C ALA A 422 19.31 12.91 16.44
N LYS A 423 19.83 14.10 16.78
CA LYS A 423 21.28 14.43 16.70
C LYS A 423 22.07 14.20 17.99
N HIS A 424 21.39 13.84 19.07
CA HIS A 424 22.01 13.71 20.42
C HIS A 424 21.86 12.34 21.06
N ARG A 425 21.46 11.31 20.29
CA ARG A 425 21.49 9.91 20.78
C ARG A 425 22.49 9.07 20.02
#